data_3cfaf0f22e2e6ff0f04cb83f0eb8d1e1
#
_entry.id   3cfaf0f22e2e6ff0f04cb83f0eb8d1e1
#
_cell.length_a   1.000
_cell.length_b   1.000
_cell.length_c   1.000
_cell.angle_alpha   90.00
_cell.angle_beta   90.00
_cell.angle_gamma   90.00
#
_symmetry.space_group_name_H-M   'P 1'
#
loop_
_entity.id
_entity.type
_entity.pdbx_description
1 polymer ?
#
loop_
_entity_poly.entity_id
_entity_poly.type
_entity_poly.pdbx_seq_one_letter_code
_entity_poly.pdbx_strand_id
1 'polypeptide(L)'
;MMNAETALLLSRQSTDDSFREYHCSAGLIFLAFAVEAMFIFYRRQVDSDYDKRGDKACRKDFHKKTLELYGIKNYLGRRDYQIVKTCLDARDSIAHGDFFISNFEFTPTVADDHNIFSGEILTQSSEQFRNITLRMLEEGINAAKRIDEYIYDNGYKVDENIDSEFMPKLQLAFGVSGMYTW
;
A
#
# COMPACT_ATOMS: atom_id res chain seq x y z
N MET A 1 0.82 -8.22 1.15
CA MET A 1 2.21 -7.88 0.75
C MET A 1 2.67 -8.70 -0.46
N MET A 2 2.57 -10.02 -0.45
CA MET A 2 3.02 -10.90 -1.54
C MET A 2 2.58 -10.48 -2.96
N ASN A 3 1.31 -10.09 -3.14
CA ASN A 3 0.83 -9.62 -4.46
C ASN A 3 1.52 -8.33 -4.94
N ALA A 4 1.86 -7.42 -4.02
CA ALA A 4 2.60 -6.21 -4.37
C ALA A 4 4.04 -6.54 -4.80
N GLU A 5 4.69 -7.48 -4.13
CA GLU A 5 6.03 -7.96 -4.48
C GLU A 5 6.04 -8.70 -5.82
N THR A 6 5.02 -9.51 -6.08
CA THR A 6 4.84 -10.19 -7.38
C THR A 6 4.67 -9.16 -8.49
N ALA A 7 3.85 -8.13 -8.28
CA ALA A 7 3.67 -7.06 -9.25
C ALA A 7 4.96 -6.28 -9.50
N LEU A 8 5.76 -6.01 -8.45
CA LEU A 8 7.08 -5.40 -8.58
C LEU A 8 8.02 -6.26 -9.43
N LEU A 9 8.03 -7.57 -9.20
CA LEU A 9 8.84 -8.50 -9.98
C LEU A 9 8.43 -8.49 -11.46
N LEU A 10 7.13 -8.58 -11.74
CA LEU A 10 6.60 -8.52 -13.11
C LEU A 10 6.91 -7.19 -13.79
N SER A 11 6.82 -6.08 -13.07
CA SER A 11 7.22 -4.76 -13.58
C SER A 11 8.69 -4.70 -14.00
N ARG A 12 9.57 -5.32 -13.22
CA ARG A 12 11.01 -5.38 -13.52
C ARG A 12 11.34 -6.25 -14.73
N GLN A 13 10.54 -7.30 -14.94
CA GLN A 13 10.73 -8.23 -16.07
C GLN A 13 10.09 -7.72 -17.37
N SER A 14 9.19 -6.76 -17.29
CA SER A 14 8.48 -6.25 -18.43
C SER A 14 9.41 -5.42 -19.32
N THR A 15 9.44 -5.74 -20.60
CA THR A 15 10.13 -4.98 -21.65
C THR A 15 9.25 -3.91 -22.27
N ASP A 16 7.95 -4.00 -22.08
CA ASP A 16 6.94 -3.04 -22.54
C ASP A 16 6.60 -2.05 -21.43
N ASP A 17 6.64 -0.76 -21.74
CA ASP A 17 6.41 0.29 -20.78
C ASP A 17 4.96 0.32 -20.28
N SER A 18 3.99 0.04 -21.14
CA SER A 18 2.57 0.01 -20.77
C SER A 18 2.28 -1.14 -19.80
N PHE A 19 2.85 -2.31 -20.02
CA PHE A 19 2.74 -3.44 -19.10
C PHE A 19 3.47 -3.15 -17.78
N ARG A 20 4.61 -2.46 -17.83
CA ARG A 20 5.34 -2.06 -16.62
C ARG A 20 4.50 -1.09 -15.78
N GLU A 21 3.91 -0.08 -16.38
CA GLU A 21 3.01 0.87 -15.72
C GLU A 21 1.79 0.17 -15.10
N TYR A 22 1.18 -0.74 -15.86
CA TYR A 22 0.06 -1.55 -15.36
C TYR A 22 0.43 -2.35 -14.11
N HIS A 23 1.57 -3.06 -14.13
CA HIS A 23 2.02 -3.83 -13.00
C HIS A 23 2.40 -2.95 -11.81
N CYS A 24 3.02 -1.80 -12.04
CA CYS A 24 3.30 -0.83 -10.96
C CYS A 24 2.02 -0.34 -10.31
N SER A 25 1.00 -0.02 -11.07
CA SER A 25 -0.29 0.44 -10.58
C SER A 25 -1.03 -0.63 -9.80
N ALA A 26 -1.09 -1.85 -10.33
CA ALA A 26 -1.65 -3.00 -9.62
C ALA A 26 -0.90 -3.27 -8.31
N GLY A 27 0.42 -3.24 -8.35
CA GLY A 27 1.28 -3.41 -7.18
C GLY A 27 1.02 -2.36 -6.10
N LEU A 28 0.84 -1.10 -6.49
CA LEU A 28 0.55 -0.01 -5.57
C LEU A 28 -0.82 -0.19 -4.89
N ILE A 29 -1.83 -0.65 -5.63
CA ILE A 29 -3.16 -0.96 -5.06
C ILE A 29 -3.03 -2.08 -4.02
N PHE A 30 -2.33 -3.17 -4.34
CA PHE A 30 -2.09 -4.26 -3.39
C PHE A 30 -1.27 -3.84 -2.18
N LEU A 31 -0.28 -2.96 -2.38
CA LEU A 31 0.50 -2.39 -1.28
C LEU A 31 -0.41 -1.58 -0.34
N ALA A 32 -1.26 -0.74 -0.90
CA ALA A 32 -2.19 0.05 -0.10
C ALA A 32 -3.12 -0.81 0.75
N PHE A 33 -3.71 -1.87 0.16
CA PHE A 33 -4.50 -2.83 0.92
C PHE A 33 -3.69 -3.56 1.99
N ALA A 34 -2.44 -3.93 1.69
CA ALA A 34 -1.57 -4.60 2.65
C ALA A 34 -1.27 -3.68 3.85
N VAL A 35 -1.00 -2.40 3.61
CA VAL A 35 -0.76 -1.42 4.69
C VAL A 35 -2.01 -1.20 5.54
N GLU A 36 -3.17 -1.04 4.93
CA GLU A 36 -4.43 -0.91 5.68
C GLU A 36 -4.70 -2.16 6.53
N ALA A 37 -4.49 -3.35 5.96
CA ALA A 37 -4.63 -4.61 6.68
C ALA A 37 -3.63 -4.75 7.83
N MET A 38 -2.39 -4.28 7.66
CA MET A 38 -1.36 -4.25 8.71
C MET A 38 -1.83 -3.42 9.91
N PHE A 39 -2.34 -2.21 9.69
CA PHE A 39 -2.82 -1.37 10.79
C PHE A 39 -4.06 -1.96 11.48
N ILE A 40 -4.96 -2.61 10.73
CA ILE A 40 -6.09 -3.35 11.31
C ILE A 40 -5.61 -4.54 12.13
N PHE A 41 -4.62 -5.28 11.63
CA PHE A 41 -4.03 -6.41 12.34
C PHE A 41 -3.43 -5.96 13.67
N TYR A 42 -2.59 -4.93 13.69
CA TYR A 42 -2.03 -4.39 14.92
C TYR A 42 -3.11 -3.87 15.86
N ARG A 43 -4.14 -3.21 15.33
CA ARG A 43 -5.25 -2.75 16.16
C ARG A 43 -5.94 -3.91 16.86
N ARG A 44 -6.19 -5.02 16.18
CA ARG A 44 -6.83 -6.21 16.75
C ARG A 44 -5.96 -6.98 17.72
N GLN A 45 -4.65 -6.89 17.62
CA GLN A 45 -3.77 -7.49 18.63
C GLN A 45 -3.92 -6.85 20.01
N VAL A 46 -4.26 -5.57 20.06
CA VAL A 46 -4.46 -4.82 21.32
C VAL A 46 -5.92 -4.81 21.75
N ASP A 47 -6.83 -4.88 20.79
CA ASP A 47 -8.27 -4.79 20.98
C ASP A 47 -8.91 -5.87 20.09
N SER A 48 -9.09 -7.07 20.64
CA SER A 48 -9.63 -8.23 19.93
C SER A 48 -11.03 -8.00 19.38
N ASP A 49 -11.80 -7.15 20.05
CA ASP A 49 -13.18 -6.84 19.69
C ASP A 49 -13.28 -5.66 18.71
N TYR A 50 -12.13 -5.11 18.28
CA TYR A 50 -12.12 -4.00 17.34
C TYR A 50 -12.83 -4.34 16.04
N ASP A 51 -13.88 -3.58 15.74
CA ASP A 51 -14.58 -3.62 14.45
C ASP A 51 -14.27 -2.39 13.61
N LYS A 52 -13.52 -2.59 12.52
CA LYS A 52 -13.20 -1.52 11.58
C LYS A 52 -14.43 -0.88 10.93
N ARG A 53 -15.51 -1.63 10.75
CA ARG A 53 -16.76 -1.13 10.13
C ARG A 53 -17.45 -0.08 10.98
N GLY A 54 -17.33 -0.19 12.31
CA GLY A 54 -17.86 0.77 13.26
C GLY A 54 -16.96 2.00 13.46
N ASP A 55 -15.70 1.94 13.06
CA ASP A 55 -14.75 3.02 13.25
C ASP A 55 -14.84 4.04 12.10
N LYS A 56 -15.33 5.24 12.46
CA LYS A 56 -15.47 6.37 11.52
C LYS A 56 -14.24 7.27 11.46
N ALA A 57 -13.16 6.92 12.15
CA ALA A 57 -11.93 7.70 12.12
C ALA A 57 -11.36 7.78 10.72
N CYS A 58 -10.86 8.94 10.34
CA CYS A 58 -10.10 9.06 9.09
C CYS A 58 -8.82 8.21 9.16
N ARG A 59 -8.27 7.83 8.01
CA ARG A 59 -7.09 6.97 7.93
C ARG A 59 -5.94 7.44 8.82
N LYS A 60 -5.62 8.74 8.76
CA LYS A 60 -4.54 9.33 9.54
C LYS A 60 -4.75 9.14 11.04
N ASP A 61 -5.94 9.41 11.53
CA ASP A 61 -6.26 9.30 12.95
C ASP A 61 -6.31 7.85 13.41
N PHE A 62 -6.80 6.96 12.55
CA PHE A 62 -6.77 5.52 12.79
C PHE A 62 -5.33 4.98 12.92
N HIS A 63 -4.44 5.32 11.98
CA HIS A 63 -3.04 4.93 12.05
C HIS A 63 -2.34 5.52 13.28
N LYS A 64 -2.57 6.81 13.55
CA LYS A 64 -2.03 7.48 14.74
C LYS A 64 -2.45 6.78 16.02
N LYS A 65 -3.75 6.55 16.18
CA LYS A 65 -4.29 5.90 17.38
C LYS A 65 -3.78 4.47 17.54
N THR A 66 -3.64 3.73 16.42
CA THR A 66 -3.07 2.38 16.45
C THR A 66 -1.63 2.39 16.95
N LEU A 67 -0.79 3.29 16.43
CA LEU A 67 0.62 3.43 16.89
C LEU A 67 0.71 3.87 18.36
N GLU A 68 -0.15 4.79 18.79
CA GLU A 68 -0.19 5.25 20.18
C GLU A 68 -0.53 4.14 21.16
N LEU A 69 -1.36 3.17 20.77
CA LEU A 69 -1.66 1.99 21.60
C LEU A 69 -0.44 1.11 21.82
N TYR A 70 0.53 1.15 20.93
CA TYR A 70 1.83 0.48 21.08
C TYR A 70 2.89 1.38 21.73
N GLY A 71 2.50 2.55 22.27
CA GLY A 71 3.42 3.51 22.88
C GLY A 71 4.27 4.28 21.86
N ILE A 72 4.01 4.09 20.58
CA ILE A 72 4.77 4.73 19.49
C ILE A 72 4.18 6.10 19.18
N LYS A 73 4.89 7.16 19.55
CA LYS A 73 4.46 8.54 19.33
C LYS A 73 5.20 9.19 18.16
N ASN A 74 4.53 10.14 17.50
CA ASN A 74 5.13 10.96 16.42
C ASN A 74 5.68 10.20 15.20
N TYR A 75 5.27 8.96 15.01
CA TYR A 75 5.75 8.14 13.89
C TYR A 75 5.28 8.63 12.53
N LEU A 76 4.10 9.26 12.44
CA LEU A 76 3.54 9.76 11.18
C LEU A 76 4.43 10.79 10.48
N GLY A 77 5.33 11.46 11.19
CA GLY A 77 6.32 12.36 10.61
C GLY A 77 7.56 11.67 10.03
N ARG A 78 7.75 10.39 10.28
CA ARG A 78 8.93 9.67 9.80
C ARG A 78 8.86 9.40 8.30
N ARG A 79 10.04 9.32 7.68
CA ARG A 79 10.21 9.13 6.25
C ARG A 79 9.43 7.92 5.72
N ASP A 80 9.51 6.78 6.39
CA ASP A 80 8.83 5.56 5.94
C ASP A 80 7.32 5.73 5.90
N TYR A 81 6.73 6.36 6.93
CA TYR A 81 5.30 6.64 6.91
C TYR A 81 4.92 7.63 5.79
N GLN A 82 5.75 8.64 5.53
CA GLN A 82 5.48 9.60 4.46
C GLN A 82 5.53 8.93 3.07
N ILE A 83 6.46 8.00 2.84
CA ILE A 83 6.52 7.20 1.61
C ILE A 83 5.23 6.38 1.46
N VAL A 84 4.84 5.64 2.49
CA VAL A 84 3.62 4.84 2.49
C VAL A 84 2.38 5.71 2.31
N LYS A 85 2.34 6.88 2.95
CA LYS A 85 1.26 7.85 2.77
C LYS A 85 1.12 8.27 1.30
N THR A 86 2.24 8.58 0.63
CA THR A 86 2.22 8.91 -0.80
C THR A 86 1.63 7.78 -1.65
N CYS A 87 1.96 6.53 -1.33
CA CYS A 87 1.37 5.37 -2.01
C CYS A 87 -0.15 5.24 -1.75
N LEU A 88 -0.59 5.50 -0.51
CA LEU A 88 -2.00 5.47 -0.15
C LEU A 88 -2.78 6.59 -0.84
N ASP A 89 -2.22 7.80 -0.90
CA ASP A 89 -2.83 8.96 -1.56
C ASP A 89 -2.94 8.71 -3.08
N ALA A 90 -1.92 8.12 -3.71
CA ALA A 90 -1.95 7.75 -5.12
C ALA A 90 -3.04 6.68 -5.42
N ARG A 91 -3.18 5.67 -4.54
CA ARG A 91 -4.27 4.70 -4.67
C ARG A 91 -5.64 5.36 -4.53
N ASP A 92 -5.79 6.30 -3.62
CA ASP A 92 -7.07 7.01 -3.44
C ASP A 92 -7.42 7.83 -4.68
N SER A 93 -6.46 8.50 -5.29
CA SER A 93 -6.64 9.22 -6.55
C SER A 93 -7.14 8.29 -7.67
N ILE A 94 -6.56 7.08 -7.77
CA ILE A 94 -7.03 6.06 -8.71
C ILE A 94 -8.47 5.61 -8.40
N ALA A 95 -8.74 5.32 -7.12
CA ALA A 95 -10.02 4.75 -6.70
C ALA A 95 -11.19 5.75 -6.78
N HIS A 96 -10.92 7.02 -6.60
CA HIS A 96 -11.94 8.07 -6.65
C HIS A 96 -12.13 8.66 -8.03
N GLY A 97 -11.29 8.28 -9.01
CA GLY A 97 -11.39 8.77 -10.37
C GLY A 97 -11.24 10.28 -10.44
N ASP A 98 -10.16 10.80 -9.88
CA ASP A 98 -9.90 12.24 -9.93
C ASP A 98 -9.99 12.74 -11.36
N PHE A 99 -10.67 13.85 -11.53
CA PHE A 99 -10.96 14.43 -12.84
C PHE A 99 -9.64 14.78 -13.51
N PHE A 100 -9.38 14.16 -14.63
CA PHE A 100 -8.21 14.42 -15.44
C PHE A 100 -8.65 15.11 -16.72
N ILE A 101 -8.12 16.32 -16.97
CA ILE A 101 -8.34 17.04 -18.23
C ILE A 101 -7.03 16.94 -19.00
N SER A 102 -7.01 16.14 -20.06
CA SER A 102 -5.92 16.20 -21.03
C SER A 102 -6.35 16.99 -22.24
N ASN A 103 -5.55 17.99 -22.60
CA ASN A 103 -5.66 18.64 -23.89
C ASN A 103 -4.79 17.86 -24.87
N PHE A 104 -5.39 17.26 -25.87
CA PHE A 104 -4.63 16.62 -26.95
C PHE A 104 -5.02 17.24 -28.28
N GLU A 105 -4.03 17.45 -29.12
CA GLU A 105 -4.23 17.84 -30.50
C GLU A 105 -4.44 16.57 -31.34
N PHE A 106 -5.64 16.44 -31.91
CA PHE A 106 -5.94 15.35 -32.81
C PHE A 106 -5.38 15.67 -34.20
N THR A 107 -4.37 14.95 -34.62
CA THR A 107 -3.92 14.99 -36.02
C THR A 107 -4.54 13.78 -36.72
N PRO A 108 -5.56 13.99 -37.59
CA PRO A 108 -6.17 12.88 -38.31
C PRO A 108 -5.16 12.30 -39.32
N THR A 109 -4.61 11.17 -39.00
CA THR A 109 -3.91 10.34 -39.97
C THR A 109 -4.89 9.36 -40.58
N VAL A 110 -4.98 9.38 -41.90
CA VAL A 110 -5.84 8.49 -42.70
C VAL A 110 -5.25 7.09 -42.66
N ALA A 111 -5.56 6.35 -41.61
CA ALA A 111 -5.25 4.92 -41.55
C ALA A 111 -6.24 4.21 -40.64
N ASP A 112 -6.93 3.26 -41.24
CA ASP A 112 -7.82 2.25 -40.66
C ASP A 112 -8.63 2.64 -39.39
N ASP A 113 -9.86 3.00 -39.61
CA ASP A 113 -10.82 3.54 -38.63
C ASP A 113 -11.05 2.68 -37.36
N HIS A 114 -10.60 1.45 -37.30
CA HIS A 114 -10.84 0.56 -36.16
C HIS A 114 -9.70 0.48 -35.13
N ASN A 115 -8.49 0.85 -35.51
CA ASN A 115 -7.33 0.74 -34.60
C ASN A 115 -6.99 2.03 -33.85
N ILE A 116 -7.43 3.17 -34.35
CA ILE A 116 -7.09 4.48 -33.77
C ILE A 116 -7.79 4.67 -32.42
N PHE A 117 -9.06 4.27 -32.32
CA PHE A 117 -9.84 4.49 -31.10
C PHE A 117 -9.36 3.67 -29.89
N SER A 118 -8.89 2.46 -30.10
CA SER A 118 -8.45 1.60 -29.00
C SER A 118 -7.07 2.01 -28.44
N GLY A 119 -6.16 2.46 -29.27
CA GLY A 119 -4.84 2.91 -28.85
C GLY A 119 -4.87 4.23 -28.06
N GLU A 120 -5.66 5.19 -28.50
CA GLU A 120 -5.75 6.49 -27.85
C GLU A 120 -6.53 6.44 -26.51
N ILE A 121 -7.58 5.64 -26.42
CA ILE A 121 -8.30 5.45 -25.15
C ILE A 121 -7.41 4.77 -24.12
N LEU A 122 -6.62 3.77 -24.51
CA LEU A 122 -5.67 3.12 -23.63
C LEU A 122 -4.54 4.07 -23.20
N THR A 123 -4.09 4.95 -24.09
CA THR A 123 -3.05 5.94 -23.78
C THR A 123 -3.56 7.02 -22.83
N GLN A 124 -4.80 7.46 -22.96
CA GLN A 124 -5.40 8.41 -22.05
C GLN A 124 -5.67 7.84 -20.66
N SER A 125 -6.11 6.59 -20.57
CA SER A 125 -6.28 5.93 -19.28
C SER A 125 -4.94 5.69 -18.58
N SER A 126 -3.83 5.60 -19.31
CA SER A 126 -2.51 5.40 -18.75
C SER A 126 -1.93 6.67 -18.11
N GLU A 127 -2.39 7.88 -18.47
CA GLU A 127 -1.87 9.10 -17.84
C GLU A 127 -2.16 9.19 -16.34
N GLN A 128 -3.27 8.64 -15.88
CA GLN A 128 -3.55 8.53 -14.44
C GLN A 128 -2.53 7.65 -13.71
N PHE A 129 -1.91 6.72 -14.43
CA PHE A 129 -0.96 5.77 -13.90
C PHE A 129 0.51 6.14 -14.15
N ARG A 130 0.80 7.11 -15.02
CA ARG A 130 2.17 7.54 -15.36
C ARG A 130 3.01 8.04 -14.18
N ASN A 131 2.35 8.51 -13.14
CA ASN A 131 3.03 8.96 -11.93
C ASN A 131 3.44 7.82 -11.00
N ILE A 132 2.98 6.58 -11.28
CA ILE A 132 3.28 5.41 -10.47
C ILE A 132 4.50 4.72 -11.06
N THR A 133 5.65 5.05 -10.52
CA THR A 133 6.91 4.51 -10.99
C THR A 133 7.28 3.22 -10.28
N LEU A 134 8.12 2.41 -10.94
CA LEU A 134 8.75 1.22 -10.34
C LEU A 134 9.44 1.57 -9.01
N ARG A 135 10.14 2.69 -8.98
CA ARG A 135 10.82 3.18 -7.77
C ARG A 135 9.83 3.48 -6.64
N MET A 136 8.71 4.12 -6.95
CA MET A 136 7.68 4.41 -5.94
C MET A 136 7.12 3.14 -5.32
N LEU A 137 6.82 2.13 -6.15
CA LEU A 137 6.33 0.83 -5.67
C LEU A 137 7.38 0.14 -4.80
N GLU A 138 8.64 0.10 -5.23
CA GLU A 138 9.72 -0.51 -4.47
C GLU A 138 10.00 0.18 -3.14
N GLU A 139 10.11 1.51 -3.14
CA GLU A 139 10.28 2.30 -1.91
C GLU A 139 9.08 2.14 -0.97
N GLY A 140 7.86 2.07 -1.51
CA GLY A 140 6.64 1.85 -0.75
C GLY A 140 6.60 0.49 -0.06
N ILE A 141 6.94 -0.60 -0.77
CA ILE A 141 7.02 -1.96 -0.22
C ILE A 141 8.06 -2.01 0.92
N ASN A 142 9.25 -1.47 0.66
CA ASN A 142 10.33 -1.45 1.66
C ASN A 142 9.96 -0.60 2.88
N ALA A 143 9.32 0.54 2.67
CA ALA A 143 8.86 1.39 3.77
C ALA A 143 7.77 0.70 4.61
N ALA A 144 6.83 0.01 3.98
CA ALA A 144 5.79 -0.73 4.69
C ALA A 144 6.39 -1.85 5.56
N LYS A 145 7.38 -2.58 5.06
CA LYS A 145 8.10 -3.61 5.83
C LYS A 145 8.83 -2.99 7.03
N ARG A 146 9.53 -1.87 6.82
CA ARG A 146 10.22 -1.18 7.94
C ARG A 146 9.25 -0.63 8.99
N ILE A 147 8.03 -0.23 8.60
CA ILE A 147 7.00 0.15 9.56
C ILE A 147 6.59 -1.06 10.40
N ASP A 148 6.34 -2.19 9.76
CA ASP A 148 5.98 -3.46 10.41
C ASP A 148 7.06 -3.89 11.42
N GLU A 149 8.32 -3.95 10.98
CA GLU A 149 9.48 -4.23 11.83
C GLU A 149 9.61 -3.24 13.00
N TYR A 150 9.43 -1.94 12.70
CA TYR A 150 9.52 -0.91 13.74
C TYR A 150 8.44 -1.06 14.82
N ILE A 151 7.20 -1.38 14.44
CA ILE A 151 6.13 -1.64 15.40
C ILE A 151 6.47 -2.88 16.23
N TYR A 152 6.97 -3.92 15.60
CA TYR A 152 7.37 -5.15 16.27
C TYR A 152 8.50 -4.93 17.28
N ASP A 153 9.53 -4.17 16.91
CA ASP A 153 10.71 -3.96 17.74
C ASP A 153 10.49 -2.96 18.88
N ASN A 154 9.69 -1.93 18.64
CA ASN A 154 9.55 -0.79 19.54
C ASN A 154 8.14 -0.66 20.15
N GLY A 155 7.20 -1.47 19.71
CA GLY A 155 5.86 -1.47 20.26
C GLY A 155 5.82 -2.00 21.68
N TYR A 156 4.74 -1.65 22.37
CA TYR A 156 4.52 -2.07 23.76
C TYR A 156 4.55 -3.60 23.85
N LYS A 157 5.50 -4.10 24.57
CA LYS A 157 5.55 -5.50 24.99
C LYS A 157 4.86 -5.54 26.35
N VAL A 158 3.81 -6.29 26.45
CA VAL A 158 3.05 -6.47 27.69
C VAL A 158 4.00 -6.87 28.81
N ASP A 159 3.76 -6.32 30.00
CA ASP A 159 4.57 -6.42 31.19
C ASP A 159 5.04 -7.87 31.46
N GLU A 160 6.34 -8.07 31.69
CA GLU A 160 6.99 -9.36 31.87
C GLU A 160 6.48 -10.17 33.09
N ASN A 161 5.60 -9.55 33.89
CA ASN A 161 5.00 -10.16 35.07
C ASN A 161 3.70 -10.93 34.84
N ILE A 162 3.22 -11.01 33.63
CA ILE A 162 2.08 -11.86 33.27
C ILE A 162 2.62 -13.22 32.81
N ASP A 163 2.10 -14.29 33.38
CA ASP A 163 2.50 -15.67 33.11
C ASP A 163 2.83 -15.94 31.63
N SER A 164 4.05 -16.29 31.38
CA SER A 164 4.66 -16.36 30.04
C SER A 164 3.98 -17.35 29.07
N GLU A 165 3.11 -18.22 29.54
CA GLU A 165 2.39 -19.20 28.72
C GLU A 165 1.23 -18.59 27.93
N PHE A 166 0.71 -17.43 28.32
CA PHE A 166 -0.43 -16.78 27.68
C PHE A 166 -0.12 -15.42 27.03
N MET A 167 1.13 -15.05 26.95
CA MET A 167 1.48 -13.78 26.31
C MET A 167 1.27 -13.88 24.80
N PRO A 168 0.37 -13.10 24.22
CA PRO A 168 0.36 -12.96 22.78
C PRO A 168 1.67 -12.29 22.38
N LYS A 169 2.60 -13.08 21.86
CA LYS A 169 3.81 -12.52 21.27
C LYS A 169 3.39 -11.58 20.18
N LEU A 170 3.91 -10.35 20.23
CA LEU A 170 3.75 -9.43 19.13
C LEU A 170 4.17 -10.13 17.84
N GLN A 171 3.33 -10.11 16.84
CA GLN A 171 3.59 -10.74 15.56
C GLN A 171 3.74 -9.66 14.50
N LEU A 172 4.63 -9.88 13.56
CA LEU A 172 4.74 -9.06 12.37
C LEU A 172 3.51 -9.26 11.49
N ALA A 173 2.97 -8.17 10.96
CA ALA A 173 1.82 -8.24 10.06
C ALA A 173 2.20 -8.82 8.69
N PHE A 174 3.40 -8.50 8.20
CA PHE A 174 3.94 -9.06 6.97
C PHE A 174 4.93 -10.19 7.24
N GLY A 175 5.00 -10.54 8.49
CA GLY A 175 6.04 -11.38 8.94
C GLY A 175 6.07 -12.70 8.37
N VAL A 176 6.94 -13.28 8.66
CA VAL A 176 7.47 -14.41 8.43
C VAL A 176 6.65 -15.51 8.40
N SER A 177 5.78 -15.13 7.93
CA SER A 177 4.92 -15.95 7.63
C SER A 177 5.42 -17.24 7.42
N GLY A 178 4.95 -17.88 7.66
CA GLY A 178 5.09 -19.06 7.32
C GLY A 178 5.73 -19.97 8.00
N MET A 179 6.27 -19.50 8.59
CA MET A 179 6.95 -20.20 9.02
C MET A 179 6.56 -21.22 9.56
N TYR A 180 5.77 -21.45 9.76
CA TYR A 180 5.42 -21.92 10.31
C TYR A 180 4.85 -22.92 10.54
N THR A 181 4.59 -22.89 10.18
CA THR A 181 3.94 -23.40 10.06
C THR A 181 3.66 -24.79 9.99
N TRP A 182 3.99 -25.46 10.61
CA TRP A 182 3.80 -26.79 10.81
C TRP A 182 3.47 -27.16 12.20
#